data_2a226f29ac96fb778a4d620bab5e5860
#
_entry.id   2a226f29ac96fb778a4d620bab5e5860
#
_cell.length_a   1.000
_cell.length_b   1.000
_cell.length_c   1.000
_cell.angle_alpha   90.00
_cell.angle_beta   90.00
_cell.angle_gamma   90.00
#
_symmetry.space_group_name_H-M   'P 1'
#
loop_
_entity.id
_entity.type
_entity.pdbx_description
1 polymer ?
#
loop_
_entity_poly.entity_id
_entity_poly.type
_entity_poly.pdbx_seq_one_letter_code
_entity_poly.pdbx_strand_id
1 'polypeptide(L)'
;MDALLASRRAALELLVACLDKGQPLDEALSRHNGFPVLDPRDRAFVRLLLATTLRRLGEIDAVLGLLIERPLQGANALGHQILRLGAAQLLFLGTPAHAAVDTSVRLMESTNQTHLKGLANAVLRRVGREGAALLGDRDPARLNTPQWLWESWTESYGEA
;
A
#
# COMPACT_ATOMS: atom_id res chain seq x y z
N MET A 1 4.70 21.85 1.72
CA MET A 1 4.27 20.52 1.21
C MET A 1 2.84 20.68 0.71
N ASP A 2 2.55 20.26 -0.50
CA ASP A 2 1.19 20.34 -1.00
C ASP A 2 0.27 19.29 -0.30
N ALA A 3 -1.04 19.54 -0.36
CA ALA A 3 -2.04 18.71 0.31
C ALA A 3 -2.03 17.25 -0.18
N LEU A 4 -1.76 17.03 -1.46
CA LEU A 4 -1.68 15.69 -2.04
C LEU A 4 -0.56 14.88 -1.41
N LEU A 5 0.61 15.47 -1.27
CA LEU A 5 1.77 14.80 -0.66
C LEU A 5 1.58 14.64 0.84
N ALA A 6 0.97 15.63 1.52
CA ALA A 6 0.72 15.55 2.96
C ALA A 6 -0.20 14.38 3.34
N SER A 7 -1.28 14.18 2.58
CA SER A 7 -2.18 13.04 2.80
C SER A 7 -1.50 11.69 2.58
N ARG A 8 -0.71 11.55 1.51
CA ARG A 8 0.03 10.31 1.22
C ARG A 8 1.13 10.04 2.26
N ARG A 9 1.77 11.10 2.74
CA ARG A 9 2.76 10.97 3.81
C ARG A 9 2.14 10.49 5.12
N ALA A 10 1.01 11.06 5.52
CA ALA A 10 0.26 10.58 6.67
C ALA A 10 -0.15 9.11 6.51
N ALA A 11 -0.64 8.73 5.33
CA ALA A 11 -0.98 7.34 5.02
C ALA A 11 0.23 6.41 5.14
N LEU A 12 1.40 6.83 4.66
CA LEU A 12 2.64 6.05 4.77
C LEU A 12 3.05 5.84 6.23
N GLU A 13 3.07 6.89 7.03
CA GLU A 13 3.43 6.82 8.44
C GLU A 13 2.47 5.92 9.23
N LEU A 14 1.18 6.01 8.94
CA LEU A 14 0.15 5.16 9.54
C LEU A 14 0.26 3.69 9.07
N LEU A 15 0.57 3.45 7.80
CA LEU A 15 0.78 2.09 7.29
C LEU A 15 1.98 1.42 7.96
N VAL A 16 3.08 2.15 8.14
CA VAL A 16 4.26 1.68 8.88
C VAL A 16 3.88 1.36 10.33
N ALA A 17 3.09 2.21 10.99
CA ALA A 17 2.63 1.95 12.34
C ALA A 17 1.82 0.65 12.44
N CYS A 18 0.95 0.39 11.47
CA CYS A 18 0.13 -0.82 11.45
C CYS A 18 0.93 -2.08 11.12
N LEU A 19 1.73 -2.05 10.05
CA LEU A 19 2.39 -3.25 9.52
C LEU A 19 3.72 -3.55 10.19
N ASP A 20 4.53 -2.53 10.46
CA ASP A 20 5.88 -2.73 11.01
C ASP A 20 5.89 -2.71 12.55
N LYS A 21 5.00 -1.93 13.17
CA LYS A 21 4.91 -1.81 14.63
C LYS A 21 3.73 -2.54 15.26
N GLY A 22 2.86 -3.15 14.45
CA GLY A 22 1.73 -3.93 14.92
C GLY A 22 0.63 -3.14 15.62
N GLN A 23 0.54 -1.81 15.39
CA GLN A 23 -0.49 -0.99 16.00
C GLN A 23 -1.85 -1.17 15.28
N PRO A 24 -2.96 -1.33 16.02
CA PRO A 24 -4.29 -1.25 15.43
C PRO A 24 -4.51 0.10 14.73
N LEU A 25 -5.24 0.10 13.62
CA LEU A 25 -5.43 1.31 12.81
C LEU A 25 -6.03 2.47 13.61
N ASP A 26 -7.05 2.22 14.41
CA ASP A 26 -7.70 3.26 15.22
C ASP A 26 -6.75 3.88 16.24
N GLU A 27 -5.90 3.07 16.85
CA GLU A 27 -4.86 3.53 17.77
C GLU A 27 -3.80 4.36 17.05
N ALA A 28 -3.34 3.89 15.89
CA ALA A 28 -2.38 4.61 15.07
C ALA A 28 -2.93 5.99 14.64
N LEU A 29 -4.18 6.04 14.21
CA LEU A 29 -4.86 7.28 13.83
C LEU A 29 -4.96 8.26 14.99
N SER A 30 -5.32 7.77 16.20
CA SER A 30 -5.48 8.63 17.38
C SER A 30 -4.16 9.22 17.88
N ARG A 31 -3.05 8.56 17.63
CA ARG A 31 -1.70 8.99 18.06
C ARG A 31 -0.95 9.80 16.99
N HIS A 32 -1.44 9.85 15.78
CA HIS A 32 -0.74 10.51 14.68
C HIS A 32 -0.95 12.02 14.73
N ASN A 33 0.14 12.78 14.81
CA ASN A 33 0.07 14.23 14.94
C ASN A 33 -0.36 14.95 13.66
N GLY A 34 0.02 14.47 12.50
CA GLY A 34 -0.28 15.08 11.21
C GLY A 34 -1.68 14.80 10.68
N PHE A 35 -2.30 13.70 11.09
CA PHE A 35 -3.61 13.30 10.58
C PHE A 35 -4.74 14.27 10.98
N PRO A 36 -4.86 14.72 12.26
CA PRO A 36 -5.91 15.67 12.63
C PRO A 36 -5.81 17.04 11.96
N VAL A 37 -4.61 17.40 11.50
CA VAL A 37 -4.34 18.71 10.86
C VAL A 37 -4.78 18.73 9.40
N LEU A 38 -4.96 17.56 8.78
CA LEU A 38 -5.47 17.45 7.42
C LEU A 38 -6.93 17.94 7.35
N ASP A 39 -7.32 18.47 6.20
CA ASP A 39 -8.72 18.81 6.00
C ASP A 39 -9.61 17.54 5.98
N PRO A 40 -10.94 17.68 6.17
CA PRO A 40 -11.84 16.52 6.23
C PRO A 40 -11.79 15.61 5.00
N ARG A 41 -11.59 16.16 3.82
CA ARG A 41 -11.50 15.42 2.55
C ARG A 41 -10.22 14.56 2.54
N ASP A 42 -9.09 15.14 2.92
CA ASP A 42 -7.82 14.44 2.98
C ASP A 42 -7.81 13.36 4.07
N ARG A 43 -8.43 13.62 5.22
CA ARG A 43 -8.61 12.59 6.26
C ARG A 43 -9.44 11.41 5.75
N ALA A 44 -10.53 11.67 5.05
CA ALA A 44 -11.35 10.63 4.46
C ALA A 44 -10.56 9.80 3.42
N PHE A 45 -9.77 10.46 2.59
CA PHE A 45 -8.89 9.80 1.63
C PHE A 45 -7.84 8.93 2.33
N VAL A 46 -7.18 9.42 3.36
CA VAL A 46 -6.20 8.64 4.13
C VAL A 46 -6.83 7.39 4.73
N ARG A 47 -8.01 7.51 5.34
CA ARG A 47 -8.74 6.34 5.88
C ARG A 47 -9.08 5.33 4.79
N LEU A 48 -9.58 5.79 3.65
CA LEU A 48 -9.92 4.92 2.52
C LEU A 48 -8.68 4.21 1.97
N LEU A 49 -7.59 4.94 1.77
CA LEU A 49 -6.33 4.39 1.27
C LEU A 49 -5.76 3.33 2.22
N LEU A 50 -5.73 3.62 3.52
CA LEU A 50 -5.25 2.67 4.53
C LEU A 50 -6.13 1.43 4.61
N ALA A 51 -7.44 1.61 4.71
CA ALA A 51 -8.38 0.49 4.80
C ALA A 51 -8.28 -0.41 3.56
N THR A 52 -8.19 0.17 2.37
CA THR A 52 -8.03 -0.57 1.11
C THR A 52 -6.69 -1.30 1.07
N THR A 53 -5.60 -0.64 1.41
CA THR A 53 -4.26 -1.24 1.41
C THR A 53 -4.18 -2.42 2.37
N LEU A 54 -4.69 -2.27 3.59
CA LEU A 54 -4.65 -3.33 4.61
C LEU A 54 -5.57 -4.50 4.23
N ARG A 55 -6.77 -4.22 3.74
CA ARG A 55 -7.73 -5.25 3.36
C ARG A 55 -7.28 -6.04 2.13
N ARG A 56 -6.60 -5.39 1.21
CA ARG A 56 -6.17 -5.95 -0.07
C ARG A 56 -4.67 -6.21 -0.14
N LEU A 57 -4.01 -6.32 1.01
CA LEU A 57 -2.55 -6.42 1.09
C LEU A 57 -2.00 -7.62 0.32
N GLY A 58 -2.65 -8.77 0.39
CA GLY A 58 -2.23 -9.97 -0.32
C GLY A 58 -2.30 -9.82 -1.85
N GLU A 59 -3.35 -9.20 -2.37
CA GLU A 59 -3.46 -8.90 -3.81
C GLU A 59 -2.38 -7.90 -4.25
N ILE A 60 -2.17 -6.85 -3.47
CA ILE A 60 -1.14 -5.84 -3.74
C ILE A 60 0.25 -6.49 -3.78
N ASP A 61 0.57 -7.28 -2.77
CA ASP A 61 1.87 -7.95 -2.69
C ASP A 61 2.06 -9.00 -3.80
N ALA A 62 0.99 -9.68 -4.23
CA ALA A 62 1.05 -10.60 -5.34
C ALA A 62 1.42 -9.89 -6.65
N VAL A 63 0.83 -8.72 -6.93
CA VAL A 63 1.18 -7.92 -8.11
C VAL A 63 2.61 -7.39 -8.01
N LEU A 64 2.98 -6.79 -6.89
CA LEU A 64 4.34 -6.26 -6.69
C LEU A 64 5.39 -7.36 -6.79
N GLY A 65 5.12 -8.56 -6.26
CA GLY A 65 6.02 -9.70 -6.33
C GLY A 65 6.30 -10.20 -7.75
N LEU A 66 5.39 -9.96 -8.69
CA LEU A 66 5.61 -10.26 -10.10
C LEU A 66 6.49 -9.22 -10.82
N LEU A 67 6.57 -8.01 -10.28
CA LEU A 67 7.25 -6.88 -10.93
C LEU A 67 8.59 -6.51 -10.29
N ILE A 68 8.84 -6.98 -9.08
CA ILE A 68 10.07 -6.70 -8.32
C ILE A 68 10.82 -8.01 -8.13
N GLU A 69 12.03 -8.10 -8.69
CA GLU A 69 12.83 -9.33 -8.64
C GLU A 69 13.25 -9.71 -7.22
N ARG A 70 13.52 -8.71 -6.38
CA ARG A 70 13.98 -8.92 -5.00
C ARG A 70 13.11 -8.13 -4.02
N PRO A 71 12.69 -8.74 -2.91
CA PRO A 71 11.96 -8.00 -1.87
C PRO A 71 12.73 -6.79 -1.39
N LEU A 72 12.05 -5.67 -1.21
CA LEU A 72 12.64 -4.46 -0.63
C LEU A 72 12.63 -4.59 0.89
N GLN A 73 13.81 -4.76 1.47
CA GLN A 73 14.02 -5.02 2.90
C GLN A 73 15.06 -4.06 3.48
N GLY A 74 15.20 -4.07 4.81
CA GLY A 74 16.19 -3.26 5.52
C GLY A 74 16.03 -1.77 5.21
N ALA A 75 17.06 -1.14 4.69
CA ALA A 75 17.05 0.28 4.35
C ALA A 75 16.02 0.64 3.25
N ASN A 76 15.56 -0.34 2.47
CA ASN A 76 14.59 -0.17 1.40
C ASN A 76 13.15 -0.53 1.80
N ALA A 77 12.93 -0.96 3.03
CA ALA A 77 11.62 -1.40 3.50
C ALA A 77 10.55 -0.31 3.41
N LEU A 78 10.92 0.94 3.68
CA LEU A 78 10.00 2.07 3.55
C LEU A 78 9.56 2.30 2.10
N GLY A 79 10.47 2.10 1.14
CA GLY A 79 10.15 2.12 -0.28
C GLY A 79 9.11 1.07 -0.66
N HIS A 80 9.15 -0.11 -0.06
CA HIS A 80 8.14 -1.15 -0.28
C HIS A 80 6.75 -0.69 0.19
N GLN A 81 6.66 -0.04 1.34
CA GLN A 81 5.39 0.53 1.84
C GLN A 81 4.85 1.62 0.90
N ILE A 82 5.73 2.45 0.35
CA ILE A 82 5.33 3.46 -0.66
C ILE A 82 4.76 2.78 -1.91
N LEU A 83 5.39 1.72 -2.38
CA LEU A 83 4.89 0.96 -3.54
C LEU A 83 3.53 0.31 -3.26
N ARG A 84 3.30 -0.20 -2.06
CA ARG A 84 1.99 -0.74 -1.64
C ARG A 84 0.90 0.31 -1.73
N LEU A 85 1.15 1.51 -1.21
CA LEU A 85 0.19 2.63 -1.29
C LEU A 85 -0.07 3.06 -2.73
N GLY A 86 0.97 3.15 -3.54
CA GLY A 86 0.85 3.47 -4.96
C GLY A 86 0.03 2.43 -5.72
N ALA A 87 0.32 1.16 -5.50
CA ALA A 87 -0.40 0.05 -6.11
C ALA A 87 -1.88 0.01 -5.69
N ALA A 88 -2.17 0.25 -4.41
CA ALA A 88 -3.55 0.33 -3.91
C ALA A 88 -4.36 1.40 -4.62
N GLN A 89 -3.77 2.57 -4.84
CA GLN A 89 -4.42 3.67 -5.57
C GLN A 89 -4.72 3.28 -7.02
N LEU A 90 -3.79 2.62 -7.69
CA LEU A 90 -3.93 2.23 -9.10
C LEU A 90 -4.87 1.05 -9.29
N LEU A 91 -4.82 0.05 -8.42
CA LEU A 91 -5.61 -1.17 -8.55
C LEU A 91 -7.06 -1.01 -8.09
N PHE A 92 -7.30 -0.24 -7.03
CA PHE A 92 -8.58 -0.29 -6.31
C PHE A 92 -9.26 1.07 -6.12
N LEU A 93 -8.55 2.19 -6.17
CA LEU A 93 -9.13 3.50 -5.89
C LEU A 93 -9.38 4.34 -7.15
N GLY A 94 -8.98 3.87 -8.32
CA GLY A 94 -9.16 4.60 -9.55
C GLY A 94 -8.39 5.93 -9.62
N THR A 95 -7.35 6.09 -8.82
CA THR A 95 -6.49 7.28 -8.88
C THR A 95 -5.84 7.35 -10.26
N PRO A 96 -5.84 8.53 -10.91
CA PRO A 96 -5.15 8.68 -12.19
C PRO A 96 -3.69 8.24 -12.09
N ALA A 97 -3.22 7.48 -13.08
CA ALA A 97 -1.88 6.86 -13.04
C ALA A 97 -0.78 7.89 -12.81
N HIS A 98 -0.84 9.04 -13.49
CA HIS A 98 0.15 10.10 -13.30
C HIS A 98 0.20 10.65 -11.87
N ALA A 99 -0.96 10.77 -11.21
CA ALA A 99 -1.04 11.27 -9.84
C ALA A 99 -0.48 10.24 -8.83
N ALA A 100 -0.83 8.96 -8.97
CA ALA A 100 -0.31 7.90 -8.11
C ALA A 100 1.20 7.72 -8.26
N VAL A 101 1.72 7.74 -9.48
CA VAL A 101 3.15 7.64 -9.77
C VAL A 101 3.92 8.84 -9.23
N ASP A 102 3.47 10.06 -9.56
CA ASP A 102 4.13 11.30 -9.14
C ASP A 102 4.22 11.41 -7.60
N THR A 103 3.12 11.20 -6.91
CA THR A 103 3.10 11.30 -5.43
C THR A 103 3.98 10.23 -4.79
N SER A 104 4.02 9.03 -5.34
CA SER A 104 4.90 7.96 -4.84
C SER A 104 6.38 8.28 -5.05
N VAL A 105 6.75 8.81 -6.21
CA VAL A 105 8.13 9.25 -6.50
C VAL A 105 8.53 10.37 -5.54
N ARG A 106 7.66 11.34 -5.31
CA ARG A 106 7.92 12.44 -4.36
C ARG A 106 8.02 11.94 -2.92
N LEU A 107 7.27 10.92 -2.51
CA LEU A 107 7.44 10.27 -1.23
C LEU A 107 8.81 9.60 -1.11
N MET A 108 9.28 8.93 -2.16
CA MET A 108 10.65 8.36 -2.19
C MET A 108 11.69 9.45 -1.91
N GLU A 109 11.55 10.61 -2.56
CA GLU A 109 12.47 11.73 -2.36
C GLU A 109 12.42 12.28 -0.92
N SER A 110 11.23 12.47 -0.38
CA SER A 110 11.03 13.09 0.93
C SER A 110 11.34 12.17 2.12
N THR A 111 11.55 10.88 1.88
CA THR A 111 11.78 9.86 2.90
C THR A 111 13.14 9.16 2.78
N ASN A 112 14.09 9.80 2.12
CA ASN A 112 15.43 9.27 1.91
C ASN A 112 15.46 7.94 1.13
N GLN A 113 14.51 7.76 0.23
CA GLN A 113 14.41 6.59 -0.66
C GLN A 113 14.63 7.00 -2.13
N THR A 114 15.36 8.09 -2.37
CA THR A 114 15.57 8.67 -3.69
C THR A 114 16.15 7.67 -4.71
N HIS A 115 17.01 6.76 -4.25
CA HIS A 115 17.58 5.70 -5.07
C HIS A 115 16.54 4.71 -5.63
N LEU A 116 15.33 4.68 -5.08
CA LEU A 116 14.22 3.82 -5.55
C LEU A 116 13.25 4.54 -6.52
N LYS A 117 13.50 5.80 -6.87
CA LYS A 117 12.62 6.57 -7.76
C LYS A 117 12.41 5.89 -9.11
N GLY A 118 13.48 5.43 -9.73
CA GLY A 118 13.40 4.73 -11.02
C GLY A 118 12.59 3.44 -10.94
N LEU A 119 12.81 2.66 -9.90
CA LEU A 119 12.06 1.44 -9.64
C LEU A 119 10.56 1.77 -9.42
N ALA A 120 10.26 2.75 -8.58
CA ALA A 120 8.89 3.16 -8.30
C ALA A 120 8.16 3.60 -9.57
N ASN A 121 8.79 4.44 -10.38
CA ASN A 121 8.22 4.90 -11.64
C ASN A 121 7.94 3.74 -12.59
N ALA A 122 8.89 2.82 -12.77
CA ALA A 122 8.74 1.66 -13.66
C ALA A 122 7.67 0.69 -13.16
N VAL A 123 7.72 0.31 -11.89
CA VAL A 123 6.80 -0.66 -11.28
C VAL A 123 5.36 -0.12 -11.27
N LEU A 124 5.16 1.10 -10.79
CA LEU A 124 3.82 1.67 -10.68
C LEU A 124 3.17 1.96 -12.05
N ARG A 125 3.95 2.33 -13.04
CA ARG A 125 3.42 2.46 -14.41
C ARG A 125 2.94 1.11 -14.95
N ARG A 126 3.66 0.03 -14.69
CA ARG A 126 3.22 -1.32 -15.06
C ARG A 126 1.97 -1.75 -14.28
N VAL A 127 1.90 -1.46 -12.99
CA VAL A 127 0.68 -1.71 -12.19
C VAL A 127 -0.52 -0.99 -12.81
N GLY A 128 -0.36 0.26 -13.21
CA GLY A 128 -1.44 1.02 -13.85
C GLY A 128 -1.91 0.44 -15.18
N ARG A 129 -1.00 -0.10 -15.99
CA ARG A 129 -1.31 -0.68 -17.30
C ARG A 129 -1.79 -2.12 -17.24
N GLU A 130 -1.17 -2.93 -16.38
CA GLU A 130 -1.26 -4.40 -16.40
C GLU A 130 -1.79 -4.99 -15.10
N GLY A 131 -2.01 -4.18 -14.06
CA GLY A 131 -2.30 -4.67 -12.70
C GLY A 131 -3.50 -5.61 -12.63
N ALA A 132 -4.60 -5.28 -13.29
CA ALA A 132 -5.78 -6.14 -13.33
C ALA A 132 -5.50 -7.49 -14.01
N ALA A 133 -4.73 -7.49 -15.11
CA ALA A 133 -4.32 -8.71 -15.80
C ALA A 133 -3.33 -9.54 -14.97
N LEU A 134 -2.45 -8.88 -14.22
CA LEU A 134 -1.50 -9.56 -13.33
C LEU A 134 -2.19 -10.24 -12.15
N LEU A 135 -3.28 -9.69 -11.63
CA LEU A 135 -4.12 -10.36 -10.62
C LEU A 135 -4.80 -11.59 -11.22
N GLY A 136 -5.29 -11.50 -12.46
CA GLY A 136 -5.92 -12.60 -13.16
C GLY A 136 -7.13 -13.15 -12.40
N ASP A 137 -7.29 -14.48 -12.44
CA ASP A 137 -8.40 -15.20 -11.80
C ASP A 137 -8.05 -15.71 -10.39
N ARG A 138 -7.02 -15.16 -9.76
CA ARG A 138 -6.65 -15.56 -8.41
C ARG A 138 -7.75 -15.21 -7.41
N ASP A 139 -7.97 -16.11 -6.46
CA ASP A 139 -8.94 -15.89 -5.39
C ASP A 139 -8.50 -14.77 -4.44
N PRO A 140 -9.22 -13.64 -4.40
CA PRO A 140 -8.88 -12.53 -3.50
C PRO A 140 -8.95 -12.94 -2.03
N ALA A 141 -9.88 -13.79 -1.65
CA ALA A 141 -10.01 -14.26 -0.28
C ALA A 141 -8.75 -15.02 0.14
N ARG A 142 -8.25 -15.90 -0.73
CA ARG A 142 -7.01 -16.64 -0.46
C ARG A 142 -5.79 -15.72 -0.39
N LEU A 143 -5.65 -14.78 -1.33
CA LEU A 143 -4.52 -13.85 -1.37
C LEU A 143 -4.47 -12.93 -0.15
N ASN A 144 -5.61 -12.43 0.30
CA ASN A 144 -5.70 -11.46 1.39
C ASN A 144 -5.79 -12.10 2.78
N THR A 145 -5.84 -13.44 2.86
CA THR A 145 -5.85 -14.16 4.13
C THR A 145 -4.45 -14.67 4.46
N PRO A 146 -3.90 -14.35 5.64
CA PRO A 146 -2.60 -14.87 6.06
C PRO A 146 -2.59 -16.41 6.03
N GLN A 147 -1.45 -17.00 5.67
CA GLN A 147 -1.30 -18.44 5.50
C GLN A 147 -1.76 -19.23 6.74
N TRP A 148 -1.33 -18.81 7.93
CA TRP A 148 -1.69 -19.48 9.19
C TRP A 148 -3.19 -19.49 9.46
N LEU A 149 -3.90 -18.41 9.07
CA LEU A 149 -5.35 -18.31 9.25
C LEU A 149 -6.08 -19.16 8.22
N TRP A 150 -5.61 -19.16 6.98
CA TRP A 150 -6.15 -20.03 5.93
C TRP A 150 -6.05 -21.51 6.30
N GLU A 151 -4.88 -21.94 6.77
CA GLU A 151 -4.65 -23.32 7.21
C GLU A 151 -5.57 -23.69 8.39
N SER A 152 -5.70 -22.82 9.38
CA SER A 152 -6.59 -23.04 10.54
C SER A 152 -8.04 -23.17 10.11
N TRP A 153 -8.50 -22.35 9.19
CA TRP A 153 -9.87 -22.44 8.68
C TRP A 153 -10.11 -23.70 7.85
N THR A 154 -9.17 -24.05 6.99
CA THR A 154 -9.26 -25.25 6.16
C THR A 154 -9.30 -26.52 7.02
N GLU A 155 -8.49 -26.60 8.07
CA GLU A 155 -8.53 -27.70 9.04
C GLU A 155 -9.85 -27.78 9.77
N SER A 156 -10.44 -26.63 10.13
CA SER A 156 -11.68 -26.59 10.95
C SER A 156 -12.95 -26.77 10.14
N TYR A 157 -12.99 -26.27 8.91
CA TYR A 157 -14.21 -26.17 8.09
C TYR A 157 -14.11 -26.83 6.72
N GLY A 158 -12.94 -27.33 6.33
CA GLY A 158 -12.68 -27.86 5.00
C GLY A 158 -12.42 -26.76 3.96
N GLU A 159 -12.03 -27.17 2.76
CA GLU A 159 -11.92 -26.25 1.62
C GLU A 159 -13.32 -25.89 1.11
N ALA A 160 -13.59 -24.60 0.96
CA ALA A 160 -14.86 -24.11 0.43
C ALA A 160 -14.89 -24.18 -1.09
#